data_9574125e76bae5c5aed1025ec6e2b1c7
#
_entry.id   9574125e76bae5c5aed1025ec6e2b1c7
#
_cell.length_a   1.000
_cell.length_b   1.000
_cell.length_c   1.000
_cell.angle_alpha   90.00
_cell.angle_beta   90.00
_cell.angle_gamma   90.00
#
_symmetry.space_group_name_H-M   'P 1'
#
loop_
_entity.id
_entity.type
_entity.pdbx_description
1 polymer ?
#
loop_
_entity_poly.entity_id
_entity_poly.type
_entity_poly.pdbx_seq_one_letter_code
_entity_poly.pdbx_strand_id
1 'polypeptide(L)'
;MYAAVIEPPPALLGPFAILLLSIAIFPLILRQHWERHYQKLCALLAATTCGYYVFALHGAARVQHAAGEYATFIVVVGTFFVVAGAIHLHIPRPASPLANVALLFGGSILANFIGTIGASMLLLRPFLRMNRGRANAMHVAFFIFTVGNLGGALLPVGPPLFLGYIKGVPFLWPALHCWPQWLTATGALLVIFFIADTVACSTKSVAETPSSHFHCYGKWNFGALLALLLILVFVPNGVREPLMVMVAAFSYFLTPQHVFEANEFSWRPLIEVAWIFLGIFGTMIPVLDYVEIHAPGFHLASDARFYWGTGLLSGVLDNAPTYLTFLTAALSLDQLDINHLPDVAQFAAGHGSRLAAISLAATLFGGLTYIGNSPNLLIRAIAESRHVPAPGFLAYFIKYALPILIPVLALVGLIFFRG
;
A
#
# COMPACT_ATOMS: atom_id res chain seq x y z
N MET A 1 25.58 -14.98 8.59
CA MET A 1 25.81 -14.65 10.02
C MET A 1 24.77 -13.60 10.36
N TYR A 2 23.73 -13.97 11.12
CA TYR A 2 22.66 -13.03 11.50
C TYR A 2 23.24 -12.07 12.52
N ALA A 3 22.99 -10.76 12.32
CA ALA A 3 23.43 -9.76 13.29
C ALA A 3 22.58 -9.93 14.55
N ALA A 4 23.22 -10.09 15.71
CA ALA A 4 22.54 -10.19 17.00
C ALA A 4 21.61 -8.98 17.20
N VAL A 5 20.45 -9.21 17.82
CA VAL A 5 19.53 -8.13 18.20
C VAL A 5 20.27 -7.22 19.19
N ILE A 6 20.21 -5.94 18.90
CA ILE A 6 20.90 -4.92 19.74
C ILE A 6 19.80 -4.19 20.49
N GLU A 7 19.91 -4.14 21.84
CA GLU A 7 18.99 -3.33 22.64
C GLU A 7 19.26 -1.83 22.40
N PRO A 8 18.35 -1.12 21.72
CA PRO A 8 18.56 0.28 21.42
C PRO A 8 18.18 1.14 22.63
N PRO A 9 18.90 2.24 22.91
CA PRO A 9 18.42 3.22 23.88
C PRO A 9 17.06 3.77 23.43
N PRO A 10 16.07 3.93 24.36
CA PRO A 10 14.70 4.37 24.01
C PRO A 10 14.64 5.68 23.20
N ALA A 11 15.60 6.58 23.38
CA ALA A 11 15.70 7.82 22.63
C ALA A 11 15.83 7.61 21.10
N LEU A 12 16.37 6.46 20.67
CA LEU A 12 16.52 6.11 19.26
C LEU A 12 15.20 5.75 18.57
N LEU A 13 14.13 5.51 19.32
CA LEU A 13 12.77 5.37 18.78
C LEU A 13 12.20 6.72 18.30
N GLY A 14 12.74 7.82 18.84
CA GLY A 14 12.31 9.19 18.54
C GLY A 14 12.35 9.55 17.05
N PRO A 15 13.44 9.32 16.31
CA PRO A 15 13.52 9.61 14.88
C PRO A 15 12.42 8.95 14.05
N PHE A 16 12.07 7.71 14.33
CA PHE A 16 10.98 7.00 13.65
C PHE A 16 9.61 7.64 13.98
N ALA A 17 9.35 7.91 15.26
CA ALA A 17 8.10 8.57 15.67
C ALA A 17 7.97 9.97 15.04
N ILE A 18 9.06 10.76 15.03
CA ILE A 18 9.09 12.09 14.39
C ILE A 18 8.81 11.95 12.89
N LEU A 19 9.42 10.98 12.21
CA LEU A 19 9.21 10.76 10.78
C LEU A 19 7.75 10.42 10.50
N LEU A 20 7.16 9.46 11.21
CA LEU A 20 5.78 9.04 11.00
C LEU A 20 4.79 10.17 11.29
N LEU A 21 4.97 10.90 12.39
CA LEU A 21 4.15 12.07 12.71
C LEU A 21 4.31 13.18 11.66
N SER A 22 5.52 13.35 11.13
CA SER A 22 5.77 14.33 10.07
C SER A 22 5.05 13.97 8.77
N ILE A 23 5.12 12.71 8.34
CA ILE A 23 4.39 12.19 7.18
C ILE A 23 2.88 12.34 7.39
N ALA A 24 2.40 12.10 8.61
CA ALA A 24 0.99 12.17 8.94
C ALA A 24 0.45 13.61 8.99
N ILE A 25 1.20 14.55 9.51
CA ILE A 25 0.69 15.89 9.88
C ILE A 25 1.06 16.94 8.84
N PHE A 26 2.32 17.01 8.39
CA PHE A 26 2.80 18.12 7.56
C PHE A 26 2.13 18.22 6.19
N PRO A 27 1.82 17.15 5.45
CA PRO A 27 1.07 17.24 4.19
C PRO A 27 -0.31 17.89 4.35
N LEU A 28 -0.89 17.81 5.54
CA LEU A 28 -2.21 18.37 5.84
C LEU A 28 -2.18 19.83 6.26
N ILE A 29 -1.19 20.21 7.07
CA ILE A 29 -1.14 21.55 7.70
C ILE A 29 -0.19 22.48 6.95
N LEU A 30 0.95 21.97 6.49
CA LEU A 30 2.04 22.72 5.90
C LEU A 30 2.49 22.12 4.55
N ARG A 31 1.53 21.85 3.65
CA ARG A 31 1.76 21.14 2.38
C ARG A 31 2.95 21.68 1.59
N GLN A 32 3.03 23.00 1.37
CA GLN A 32 4.11 23.60 0.58
C GLN A 32 5.49 23.43 1.25
N HIS A 33 5.52 23.51 2.60
CA HIS A 33 6.75 23.32 3.35
C HIS A 33 7.17 21.85 3.31
N TRP A 34 6.23 20.91 3.44
CA TRP A 34 6.46 19.49 3.32
C TRP A 34 7.01 19.12 1.94
N GLU A 35 6.35 19.49 0.87
CA GLU A 35 6.80 19.21 -0.51
C GLU A 35 8.22 19.72 -0.80
N ARG A 36 8.67 20.76 -0.11
CA ARG A 36 10.01 21.35 -0.27
C ARG A 36 11.10 20.71 0.59
N HIS A 37 10.75 20.10 1.73
CA HIS A 37 11.73 19.74 2.75
C HIS A 37 11.68 18.27 3.20
N TYR A 38 10.66 17.48 2.83
CA TYR A 38 10.52 16.10 3.28
C TYR A 38 11.74 15.25 2.98
N GLN A 39 12.39 15.43 1.83
CA GLN A 39 13.59 14.70 1.44
C GLN A 39 14.73 14.93 2.44
N LYS A 40 14.94 16.18 2.86
CA LYS A 40 15.99 16.55 3.84
C LYS A 40 15.69 15.94 5.21
N LEU A 41 14.42 15.96 5.62
CA LEU A 41 13.98 15.38 6.89
C LEU A 41 14.21 13.86 6.88
N CYS A 42 13.76 13.16 5.84
CA CYS A 42 13.96 11.71 5.69
C CYS A 42 15.45 11.35 5.72
N ALA A 43 16.28 12.06 4.93
CA ALA A 43 17.72 11.83 4.88
C ALA A 43 18.39 12.09 6.25
N LEU A 44 18.04 13.19 6.92
CA LEU A 44 18.63 13.55 8.21
C LEU A 44 18.30 12.51 9.27
N LEU A 45 17.02 12.13 9.41
CA LEU A 45 16.58 11.17 10.42
C LEU A 45 17.18 9.77 10.16
N ALA A 46 17.20 9.32 8.89
CA ALA A 46 17.84 8.07 8.51
C ALA A 46 19.35 8.09 8.79
N ALA A 47 20.05 9.16 8.37
CA ALA A 47 21.50 9.28 8.55
C ALA A 47 21.89 9.33 10.05
N THR A 48 21.14 10.06 10.88
CA THR A 48 21.42 10.12 12.33
C THR A 48 21.19 8.77 12.99
N THR A 49 20.11 8.05 12.69
CA THR A 49 19.80 6.74 13.25
C THR A 49 20.82 5.69 12.77
N CYS A 50 21.07 5.60 11.47
CA CYS A 50 22.05 4.66 10.92
C CYS A 50 23.47 4.98 11.40
N GLY A 51 23.84 6.26 11.48
CA GLY A 51 25.13 6.70 12.02
C GLY A 51 25.33 6.25 13.46
N TYR A 52 24.34 6.44 14.31
CA TYR A 52 24.41 5.96 15.68
C TYR A 52 24.52 4.42 15.77
N TYR A 53 23.78 3.67 14.94
CA TYR A 53 23.89 2.22 14.86
C TYR A 53 25.28 1.75 14.46
N VAL A 54 25.89 2.42 13.48
CA VAL A 54 27.23 2.03 12.98
C VAL A 54 28.33 2.38 13.98
N PHE A 55 28.33 3.63 14.48
CA PHE A 55 29.44 4.17 15.25
C PHE A 55 29.35 3.93 16.77
N ALA A 56 28.14 3.97 17.35
CA ALA A 56 27.96 3.80 18.79
C ALA A 56 27.59 2.37 19.18
N LEU A 57 26.75 1.70 18.40
CA LEU A 57 26.27 0.34 18.68
C LEU A 57 27.05 -0.75 17.91
N HIS A 58 27.99 -0.39 17.05
CA HIS A 58 28.73 -1.31 16.19
C HIS A 58 27.86 -2.25 15.34
N GLY A 59 26.61 -1.81 15.04
CA GLY A 59 25.56 -2.56 14.32
C GLY A 59 25.58 -2.36 12.82
N ALA A 60 26.74 -2.19 12.16
CA ALA A 60 26.84 -1.95 10.72
C ALA A 60 26.11 -3.01 9.87
N ALA A 61 26.12 -4.28 10.30
CA ALA A 61 25.43 -5.37 9.61
C ALA A 61 23.91 -5.18 9.57
N ARG A 62 23.27 -4.63 10.61
CA ARG A 62 21.84 -4.28 10.65
C ARG A 62 21.53 -3.20 9.63
N VAL A 63 22.36 -2.15 9.55
CA VAL A 63 22.18 -1.06 8.60
C VAL A 63 22.35 -1.55 7.16
N GLN A 64 23.36 -2.39 6.89
CA GLN A 64 23.57 -2.99 5.59
C GLN A 64 22.39 -3.87 5.15
N HIS A 65 21.83 -4.64 6.07
CA HIS A 65 20.66 -5.47 5.80
C HIS A 65 19.44 -4.61 5.44
N ALA A 66 19.12 -3.59 6.23
CA ALA A 66 18.03 -2.66 5.97
C ALA A 66 18.21 -1.89 4.63
N ALA A 67 19.44 -1.51 4.29
CA ALA A 67 19.76 -0.89 3.00
C ALA A 67 19.51 -1.84 1.81
N GLY A 68 19.84 -3.13 1.96
CA GLY A 68 19.55 -4.16 0.95
C GLY A 68 18.03 -4.35 0.75
N GLU A 69 17.27 -4.42 1.84
CA GLU A 69 15.80 -4.53 1.79
C GLU A 69 15.17 -3.30 1.13
N TYR A 70 15.64 -2.09 1.49
CA TYR A 70 15.21 -0.85 0.85
C TYR A 70 15.48 -0.85 -0.65
N ALA A 71 16.67 -1.25 -1.08
CA ALA A 71 17.03 -1.30 -2.51
C ALA A 71 16.09 -2.26 -3.28
N THR A 72 15.89 -3.47 -2.76
CA THR A 72 14.93 -4.44 -3.32
C THR A 72 13.52 -3.87 -3.39
N PHE A 73 13.06 -3.23 -2.31
CA PHE A 73 11.73 -2.62 -2.24
C PHE A 73 11.52 -1.56 -3.33
N ILE A 74 12.47 -0.63 -3.49
CA ILE A 74 12.36 0.45 -4.48
C ILE A 74 12.41 -0.09 -5.90
N VAL A 75 13.23 -1.10 -6.18
CA VAL A 75 13.27 -1.74 -7.50
C VAL A 75 11.93 -2.37 -7.83
N VAL A 76 11.34 -3.13 -6.93
CA VAL A 76 10.06 -3.80 -7.17
C VAL A 76 8.95 -2.77 -7.39
N VAL A 77 8.76 -1.85 -6.46
CA VAL A 77 7.71 -0.82 -6.57
C VAL A 77 7.91 0.05 -7.82
N GLY A 78 9.15 0.46 -8.09
CA GLY A 78 9.49 1.32 -9.22
C GLY A 78 9.25 0.65 -10.57
N THR A 79 9.61 -0.61 -10.72
CA THR A 79 9.45 -1.35 -11.98
C THR A 79 7.98 -1.59 -12.31
N PHE A 80 7.17 -2.00 -11.34
CA PHE A 80 5.72 -2.12 -11.52
C PHE A 80 5.06 -0.77 -11.83
N PHE A 81 5.49 0.30 -11.16
CA PHE A 81 5.00 1.66 -11.40
C PHE A 81 5.27 2.13 -12.84
N VAL A 82 6.49 1.94 -13.34
CA VAL A 82 6.88 2.34 -14.70
C VAL A 82 6.07 1.57 -15.74
N VAL A 83 6.01 0.24 -15.61
CA VAL A 83 5.29 -0.60 -16.59
C VAL A 83 3.79 -0.36 -16.55
N ALA A 84 3.18 -0.16 -15.38
CA ALA A 84 1.78 0.22 -15.26
C ALA A 84 1.49 1.59 -15.89
N GLY A 85 2.42 2.55 -15.73
CA GLY A 85 2.35 3.88 -16.35
C GLY A 85 2.42 3.87 -17.88
N ALA A 86 2.94 2.80 -18.47
CA ALA A 86 3.05 2.58 -19.91
C ALA A 86 1.77 1.98 -20.55
N ILE A 87 0.69 1.80 -19.80
CA ILE A 87 -0.61 1.29 -20.26
C ILE A 87 -1.65 2.39 -20.15
N HIS A 88 -2.35 2.71 -21.26
CA HIS A 88 -3.45 3.67 -21.27
C HIS A 88 -4.77 3.01 -21.66
N LEU A 89 -5.77 3.13 -20.79
CA LEU A 89 -7.10 2.59 -21.00
C LEU A 89 -8.10 3.70 -21.30
N HIS A 90 -8.80 3.56 -22.43
CA HIS A 90 -9.95 4.39 -22.79
C HIS A 90 -11.22 3.54 -22.80
N ILE A 91 -12.11 3.77 -21.82
CA ILE A 91 -13.38 3.05 -21.68
C ILE A 91 -14.51 3.96 -22.19
N PRO A 92 -15.17 3.59 -23.29
CA PRO A 92 -16.12 4.48 -23.98
C PRO A 92 -17.54 4.46 -23.41
N ARG A 93 -17.81 3.63 -22.39
CA ARG A 93 -19.17 3.45 -21.88
C ARG A 93 -19.53 4.53 -20.86
N PRO A 94 -20.77 5.06 -20.90
CA PRO A 94 -21.28 5.88 -19.82
C PRO A 94 -21.36 5.05 -18.54
N ALA A 95 -21.13 5.71 -17.41
CA ALA A 95 -21.18 5.05 -16.12
C ALA A 95 -22.60 4.59 -15.79
N SER A 96 -22.72 3.32 -15.47
CA SER A 96 -23.87 2.77 -14.74
C SER A 96 -23.40 2.27 -13.37
N PRO A 97 -24.26 2.13 -12.37
CA PRO A 97 -23.87 1.58 -11.07
C PRO A 97 -23.18 0.22 -11.21
N LEU A 98 -23.65 -0.64 -12.09
CA LEU A 98 -23.04 -1.94 -12.34
C LEU A 98 -21.66 -1.83 -13.01
N ALA A 99 -21.50 -0.92 -13.98
CA ALA A 99 -20.21 -0.69 -14.65
C ALA A 99 -19.16 -0.13 -13.67
N ASN A 100 -19.59 0.76 -12.76
CA ASN A 100 -18.73 1.28 -11.70
C ASN A 100 -18.30 0.19 -10.72
N VAL A 101 -19.23 -0.66 -10.26
CA VAL A 101 -18.92 -1.81 -9.40
C VAL A 101 -17.95 -2.77 -10.11
N ALA A 102 -18.20 -3.09 -11.38
CA ALA A 102 -17.31 -3.97 -12.16
C ALA A 102 -15.89 -3.39 -12.29
N LEU A 103 -15.76 -2.07 -12.51
CA LEU A 103 -14.46 -1.41 -12.57
C LEU A 103 -13.76 -1.40 -11.20
N LEU A 104 -14.46 -1.10 -10.12
CA LEU A 104 -13.89 -1.11 -8.75
C LEU A 104 -13.46 -2.52 -8.34
N PHE A 105 -14.28 -3.55 -8.63
CA PHE A 105 -13.94 -4.94 -8.35
C PHE A 105 -12.76 -5.42 -9.19
N GLY A 106 -12.83 -5.21 -10.51
CA GLY A 106 -11.72 -5.54 -11.41
C GLY A 106 -10.43 -4.78 -11.06
N GLY A 107 -10.56 -3.52 -10.64
CA GLY A 107 -9.46 -2.70 -10.15
C GLY A 107 -8.85 -3.24 -8.85
N SER A 108 -9.68 -3.73 -7.93
CA SER A 108 -9.20 -4.36 -6.69
C SER A 108 -8.47 -5.68 -6.97
N ILE A 109 -8.94 -6.46 -7.96
CA ILE A 109 -8.21 -7.65 -8.41
C ILE A 109 -6.88 -7.24 -9.06
N LEU A 110 -6.90 -6.30 -9.98
CA LEU A 110 -5.71 -5.84 -10.72
C LEU A 110 -4.64 -5.27 -9.78
N ALA A 111 -5.05 -4.55 -8.73
CA ALA A 111 -4.13 -3.96 -7.76
C ALA A 111 -3.29 -5.00 -7.01
N ASN A 112 -3.77 -6.24 -6.87
CA ASN A 112 -2.95 -7.33 -6.32
C ASN A 112 -1.76 -7.68 -7.25
N PHE A 113 -1.89 -7.48 -8.56
CA PHE A 113 -0.86 -7.84 -9.53
C PHE A 113 0.10 -6.70 -9.87
N ILE A 114 -0.35 -5.45 -9.81
CA ILE A 114 0.45 -4.28 -10.23
C ILE A 114 0.67 -3.25 -9.11
N GLY A 115 0.26 -3.60 -7.90
CA GLY A 115 0.27 -2.69 -6.75
C GLY A 115 -0.86 -1.65 -6.78
N THR A 116 -1.21 -1.15 -5.61
CA THR A 116 -2.31 -0.18 -5.45
C THR A 116 -2.03 1.16 -6.13
N ILE A 117 -0.77 1.62 -6.14
CA ILE A 117 -0.35 2.84 -6.85
C ILE A 117 -0.53 2.65 -8.36
N GLY A 118 -0.02 1.54 -8.93
CA GLY A 118 -0.12 1.24 -10.36
C GLY A 118 -1.57 1.13 -10.83
N ALA A 119 -2.39 0.38 -10.10
CA ALA A 119 -3.81 0.23 -10.40
C ALA A 119 -4.57 1.56 -10.28
N SER A 120 -4.24 2.38 -9.29
CA SER A 120 -4.87 3.70 -9.13
C SER A 120 -4.53 4.64 -10.27
N MET A 121 -3.28 4.67 -10.72
CA MET A 121 -2.89 5.48 -11.88
C MET A 121 -3.57 5.03 -13.18
N LEU A 122 -3.69 3.72 -13.36
CA LEU A 122 -4.28 3.14 -14.56
C LEU A 122 -5.80 3.35 -14.63
N LEU A 123 -6.52 3.17 -13.52
CA LEU A 123 -7.97 3.05 -13.51
C LEU A 123 -8.71 4.30 -13.04
N LEU A 124 -8.11 5.16 -12.23
CA LEU A 124 -8.82 6.32 -11.66
C LEU A 124 -9.30 7.29 -12.77
N ARG A 125 -8.43 7.60 -13.74
CA ARG A 125 -8.80 8.51 -14.83
C ARG A 125 -9.92 7.96 -15.71
N PRO A 126 -9.89 6.71 -16.17
CA PRO A 126 -11.05 6.08 -16.84
C PRO A 126 -12.30 6.11 -15.97
N PHE A 127 -12.21 5.77 -14.68
CA PHE A 127 -13.34 5.78 -13.75
C PHE A 127 -13.98 7.17 -13.64
N LEU A 128 -13.18 8.23 -13.46
CA LEU A 128 -13.68 9.59 -13.39
C LEU A 128 -14.26 10.09 -14.72
N ARG A 129 -13.65 9.67 -15.86
CA ARG A 129 -14.18 10.00 -17.21
C ARG A 129 -15.53 9.36 -17.47
N MET A 130 -15.70 8.07 -17.15
CA MET A 130 -17.00 7.38 -17.26
C MET A 130 -18.07 8.09 -16.44
N ASN A 131 -17.71 8.64 -15.30
CA ASN A 131 -18.61 9.34 -14.39
C ASN A 131 -18.65 10.87 -14.60
N ARG A 132 -18.25 11.37 -15.76
CA ARG A 132 -18.21 12.80 -16.05
C ARG A 132 -19.59 13.43 -15.83
N GLY A 133 -19.63 14.52 -15.05
CA GLY A 133 -20.86 15.23 -14.69
C GLY A 133 -21.60 14.65 -13.45
N ARG A 134 -21.27 13.40 -13.02
CA ARG A 134 -21.87 12.78 -11.83
C ARG A 134 -20.83 12.39 -10.76
N ALA A 135 -19.54 12.29 -11.11
CA ALA A 135 -18.48 11.98 -10.17
C ALA A 135 -18.50 12.95 -8.98
N ASN A 136 -18.40 12.41 -7.79
CA ASN A 136 -18.45 13.16 -6.54
C ASN A 136 -17.52 12.55 -5.48
N ALA A 137 -17.51 13.11 -4.28
CA ALA A 137 -16.69 12.68 -3.16
C ALA A 137 -16.86 11.20 -2.78
N MET A 138 -18.06 10.63 -2.97
CA MET A 138 -18.34 9.20 -2.71
C MET A 138 -17.55 8.31 -3.68
N HIS A 139 -17.52 8.64 -4.97
CA HIS A 139 -16.76 7.88 -5.96
C HIS A 139 -15.27 7.85 -5.62
N VAL A 140 -14.71 8.99 -5.19
CA VAL A 140 -13.31 9.08 -4.77
C VAL A 140 -13.05 8.24 -3.52
N ALA A 141 -13.92 8.33 -2.51
CA ALA A 141 -13.77 7.58 -1.27
C ALA A 141 -13.83 6.06 -1.51
N PHE A 142 -14.79 5.57 -2.30
CA PHE A 142 -14.89 4.13 -2.60
C PHE A 142 -13.75 3.62 -3.48
N PHE A 143 -13.23 4.44 -4.37
CA PHE A 143 -12.03 4.10 -5.13
C PHE A 143 -10.81 3.95 -4.19
N ILE A 144 -10.67 4.83 -3.20
CA ILE A 144 -9.63 4.71 -2.15
C ILE A 144 -9.83 3.42 -1.36
N PHE A 145 -11.05 3.14 -0.89
CA PHE A 145 -11.32 1.93 -0.09
C PHE A 145 -10.99 0.66 -0.87
N THR A 146 -11.46 0.54 -2.11
CA THR A 146 -11.37 -0.67 -2.90
C THR A 146 -10.02 -0.82 -3.60
N VAL A 147 -9.77 -0.03 -4.63
CA VAL A 147 -8.56 -0.14 -5.47
C VAL A 147 -7.31 0.33 -4.72
N GLY A 148 -7.41 1.45 -3.98
CA GLY A 148 -6.29 2.06 -3.29
C GLY A 148 -5.79 1.27 -2.07
N ASN A 149 -6.64 0.47 -1.44
CA ASN A 149 -6.29 -0.25 -0.21
C ASN A 149 -6.63 -1.75 -0.27
N LEU A 150 -7.92 -2.13 -0.32
CA LEU A 150 -8.30 -3.54 -0.34
C LEU A 150 -7.65 -4.31 -1.50
N GLY A 151 -7.44 -3.65 -2.63
CA GLY A 151 -6.78 -4.24 -3.79
C GLY A 151 -5.33 -4.72 -3.57
N GLY A 152 -4.67 -4.31 -2.50
CA GLY A 152 -3.29 -4.73 -2.18
C GLY A 152 -3.18 -5.87 -1.16
N ALA A 153 -4.28 -6.55 -0.80
CA ALA A 153 -4.32 -7.44 0.37
C ALA A 153 -4.04 -8.92 0.09
N LEU A 154 -3.93 -9.35 -1.18
CA LEU A 154 -3.78 -10.76 -1.52
C LEU A 154 -2.42 -11.16 -2.09
N LEU A 155 -1.70 -10.26 -2.76
CA LEU A 155 -0.37 -10.57 -3.29
C LEU A 155 0.67 -9.56 -2.79
N PRO A 156 1.91 -10.01 -2.54
CA PRO A 156 2.97 -9.15 -2.02
C PRO A 156 3.62 -8.30 -3.12
N VAL A 157 2.82 -7.52 -3.83
CA VAL A 157 3.27 -6.51 -4.81
C VAL A 157 3.19 -5.10 -4.23
N GLY A 158 2.30 -4.89 -3.25
CA GLY A 158 2.18 -3.65 -2.50
C GLY A 158 3.07 -3.62 -1.24
N PRO A 159 3.41 -2.42 -0.72
CA PRO A 159 4.40 -2.24 0.34
C PRO A 159 4.26 -3.16 1.57
N PRO A 160 3.11 -3.25 2.26
CA PRO A 160 3.06 -4.01 3.50
C PRO A 160 3.32 -5.51 3.29
N LEU A 161 2.62 -6.15 2.36
CA LEU A 161 2.79 -7.59 2.13
C LEU A 161 4.12 -7.93 1.47
N PHE A 162 4.66 -7.01 0.64
CA PHE A 162 5.98 -7.18 0.06
C PHE A 162 7.08 -7.21 1.14
N LEU A 163 6.98 -6.38 2.18
CA LEU A 163 7.90 -6.44 3.32
C LEU A 163 7.81 -7.79 4.04
N GLY A 164 6.60 -8.34 4.22
CA GLY A 164 6.45 -9.70 4.74
C GLY A 164 7.12 -10.76 3.87
N TYR A 165 6.97 -10.64 2.54
CA TYR A 165 7.59 -11.56 1.58
C TYR A 165 9.12 -11.54 1.66
N ILE A 166 9.76 -10.38 1.70
CA ILE A 166 11.22 -10.30 1.83
C ILE A 166 11.72 -10.78 3.20
N LYS A 167 10.87 -10.77 4.22
CA LYS A 167 11.14 -11.34 5.55
C LYS A 167 10.89 -12.86 5.63
N GLY A 168 10.29 -13.49 4.61
CA GLY A 168 10.11 -14.95 4.57
C GLY A 168 8.67 -15.45 4.54
N VAL A 169 7.65 -14.58 4.54
CA VAL A 169 6.27 -14.99 4.30
C VAL A 169 6.16 -15.52 2.86
N PRO A 170 5.63 -16.75 2.63
CA PRO A 170 5.53 -17.28 1.28
C PRO A 170 4.69 -16.40 0.34
N PHE A 171 5.10 -16.23 -0.91
CA PHE A 171 4.50 -15.30 -1.87
C PHE A 171 2.98 -15.46 -2.01
N LEU A 172 2.49 -16.70 -2.15
CA LEU A 172 1.06 -16.97 -2.31
C LEU A 172 0.29 -17.08 -0.99
N TRP A 173 0.99 -16.99 0.15
CA TRP A 173 0.38 -17.19 1.46
C TRP A 173 -0.83 -16.26 1.70
N PRO A 174 -0.74 -14.93 1.45
CA PRO A 174 -1.88 -14.05 1.67
C PRO A 174 -3.06 -14.38 0.76
N ALA A 175 -2.80 -14.73 -0.50
CA ALA A 175 -3.86 -15.11 -1.44
C ALA A 175 -4.61 -16.37 -0.98
N LEU A 176 -3.91 -17.37 -0.44
CA LEU A 176 -4.50 -18.64 -0.02
C LEU A 176 -5.26 -18.52 1.32
N HIS A 177 -4.83 -17.63 2.22
CA HIS A 177 -5.37 -17.55 3.58
C HIS A 177 -6.25 -16.33 3.83
N CYS A 178 -6.09 -15.24 3.07
CA CYS A 178 -6.79 -13.98 3.30
C CYS A 178 -7.94 -13.70 2.31
N TRP A 179 -8.14 -14.53 1.26
CA TRP A 179 -9.16 -14.28 0.25
C TRP A 179 -10.60 -14.24 0.79
N PRO A 180 -11.03 -15.04 1.81
CA PRO A 180 -12.40 -14.97 2.30
C PRO A 180 -12.68 -13.65 3.00
N GLN A 181 -11.73 -13.17 3.81
CA GLN A 181 -11.82 -11.90 4.51
C GLN A 181 -11.81 -10.72 3.53
N TRP A 182 -10.90 -10.79 2.54
CA TRP A 182 -10.82 -9.81 1.46
C TRP A 182 -12.12 -9.75 0.65
N LEU A 183 -12.68 -10.90 0.28
CA LEU A 183 -13.93 -10.97 -0.49
C LEU A 183 -15.11 -10.43 0.32
N THR A 184 -15.15 -10.73 1.62
CA THR A 184 -16.19 -10.21 2.54
C THR A 184 -16.11 -8.68 2.62
N ALA A 185 -14.92 -8.11 2.84
CA ALA A 185 -14.74 -6.66 2.91
C ALA A 185 -15.06 -5.98 1.57
N THR A 186 -14.49 -6.50 0.47
CA THR A 186 -14.68 -5.94 -0.87
C THR A 186 -16.14 -6.05 -1.30
N GLY A 187 -16.77 -7.22 -1.09
CA GLY A 187 -18.17 -7.44 -1.43
C GLY A 187 -19.10 -6.51 -0.66
N ALA A 188 -18.91 -6.37 0.65
CA ALA A 188 -19.71 -5.44 1.47
C ALA A 188 -19.59 -3.99 0.99
N LEU A 189 -18.36 -3.51 0.72
CA LEU A 189 -18.15 -2.16 0.19
C LEU A 189 -18.78 -1.96 -1.18
N LEU A 190 -18.67 -2.94 -2.07
CA LEU A 190 -19.25 -2.84 -3.42
C LEU A 190 -20.79 -2.87 -3.41
N VAL A 191 -21.40 -3.63 -2.49
CA VAL A 191 -22.86 -3.60 -2.29
C VAL A 191 -23.30 -2.23 -1.78
N ILE A 192 -22.62 -1.68 -0.77
CA ILE A 192 -22.94 -0.34 -0.25
C ILE A 192 -22.77 0.71 -1.37
N PHE A 193 -21.67 0.61 -2.14
CA PHE A 193 -21.44 1.52 -3.26
C PHE A 193 -22.53 1.39 -4.33
N PHE A 194 -22.92 0.17 -4.71
CA PHE A 194 -23.96 -0.07 -5.71
C PHE A 194 -25.27 0.59 -5.34
N ILE A 195 -25.70 0.41 -4.08
CA ILE A 195 -26.94 1.02 -3.55
C ILE A 195 -26.82 2.56 -3.62
N ALA A 196 -25.74 3.12 -3.07
CA ALA A 196 -25.52 4.55 -3.03
C ALA A 196 -25.41 5.19 -4.43
N ASP A 197 -24.73 4.52 -5.37
CA ASP A 197 -24.57 5.01 -6.74
C ASP A 197 -25.87 4.88 -7.55
N THR A 198 -26.69 3.85 -7.30
CA THR A 198 -28.01 3.69 -7.90
C THR A 198 -28.97 4.81 -7.47
N VAL A 199 -29.01 5.14 -6.18
CA VAL A 199 -29.80 6.25 -5.66
C VAL A 199 -29.33 7.59 -6.27
N ALA A 200 -28.03 7.81 -6.34
CA ALA A 200 -27.46 9.03 -6.93
C ALA A 200 -27.69 9.12 -8.46
N CYS A 201 -27.76 7.98 -9.15
CA CYS A 201 -28.02 7.92 -10.60
C CYS A 201 -29.46 8.28 -10.96
N SER A 202 -30.44 7.90 -10.13
CA SER A 202 -31.85 8.20 -10.36
C SER A 202 -32.18 9.70 -10.33
N THR A 203 -31.28 10.51 -9.75
CA THR A 203 -31.48 11.96 -9.59
C THR A 203 -30.81 12.82 -10.68
N LYS A 204 -29.95 12.22 -11.54
CA LYS A 204 -29.23 12.95 -12.60
C LYS A 204 -29.33 12.23 -13.93
N SER A 205 -29.93 12.90 -14.94
CA SER A 205 -29.89 12.42 -16.32
C SER A 205 -28.43 12.36 -16.79
N VAL A 206 -27.97 11.18 -17.20
CA VAL A 206 -26.66 11.00 -17.81
C VAL A 206 -26.76 11.51 -19.25
N ALA A 207 -26.05 12.59 -19.57
CA ALA A 207 -25.88 13.02 -20.93
C ALA A 207 -25.18 11.90 -21.73
N GLU A 208 -25.87 11.30 -22.67
CA GLU A 208 -25.31 10.34 -23.61
C GLU A 208 -24.23 11.03 -24.44
N THR A 209 -22.98 10.72 -24.20
CA THR A 209 -21.88 11.10 -25.09
C THR A 209 -21.71 10.02 -26.16
N PRO A 210 -21.57 10.40 -27.44
CA PRO A 210 -21.45 9.44 -28.51
C PRO A 210 -20.23 8.52 -28.31
N SER A 211 -20.44 7.27 -28.64
CA SER A 211 -19.51 6.16 -28.57
C SER A 211 -18.18 6.43 -29.26
N SER A 212 -17.11 6.56 -28.48
CA SER A 212 -15.78 6.18 -28.92
C SER A 212 -15.56 4.68 -28.64
N HIS A 213 -14.82 3.98 -29.49
CA HIS A 213 -14.51 2.57 -29.26
C HIS A 213 -13.57 2.38 -28.07
N PHE A 214 -13.60 1.21 -27.44
CA PHE A 214 -12.60 0.83 -26.44
C PHE A 214 -11.21 0.83 -27.07
N HIS A 215 -10.30 1.60 -26.52
CA HIS A 215 -8.90 1.65 -26.95
C HIS A 215 -7.98 1.36 -25.78
N CYS A 216 -7.04 0.45 -25.98
CA CYS A 216 -5.96 0.17 -25.05
C CYS A 216 -4.63 0.41 -25.78
N TYR A 217 -3.93 1.45 -25.37
CA TYR A 217 -2.58 1.73 -25.86
C TYR A 217 -1.55 1.10 -24.91
N GLY A 218 -0.43 0.64 -25.46
CA GLY A 218 0.61 -0.02 -24.66
C GLY A 218 0.21 -1.43 -24.19
N LYS A 219 -0.70 -2.12 -24.89
CA LYS A 219 -1.23 -3.43 -24.50
C LYS A 219 -0.17 -4.51 -24.29
N TRP A 220 0.97 -4.44 -24.96
CA TRP A 220 2.07 -5.38 -24.79
C TRP A 220 2.73 -5.27 -23.39
N ASN A 221 2.57 -4.14 -22.70
CA ASN A 221 3.04 -3.95 -21.33
C ASN A 221 2.30 -4.83 -20.30
N PHE A 222 1.13 -5.40 -20.63
CA PHE A 222 0.56 -6.47 -19.82
C PHE A 222 1.47 -7.72 -19.79
N GLY A 223 2.15 -8.01 -20.91
CA GLY A 223 3.18 -9.06 -20.95
C GLY A 223 4.40 -8.70 -20.09
N ALA A 224 4.79 -7.42 -20.08
CA ALA A 224 5.86 -6.93 -19.20
C ALA A 224 5.46 -7.01 -17.72
N LEU A 225 4.21 -6.68 -17.36
CA LEU A 225 3.70 -6.86 -15.99
C LEU A 225 3.72 -8.33 -15.56
N LEU A 226 3.29 -9.23 -16.44
CA LEU A 226 3.36 -10.67 -16.18
C LEU A 226 4.82 -11.13 -16.02
N ALA A 227 5.73 -10.65 -16.87
CA ALA A 227 7.16 -10.96 -16.75
C ALA A 227 7.72 -10.47 -15.41
N LEU A 228 7.41 -9.23 -14.97
CA LEU A 228 7.81 -8.73 -13.66
C LEU A 228 7.30 -9.63 -12.53
N LEU A 229 6.03 -10.08 -12.60
CA LEU A 229 5.46 -10.95 -11.59
C LEU A 229 6.15 -12.33 -11.55
N LEU A 230 6.43 -12.92 -12.72
CA LEU A 230 7.14 -14.20 -12.81
C LEU A 230 8.58 -14.07 -12.30
N ILE A 231 9.28 -12.99 -12.66
CA ILE A 231 10.63 -12.70 -12.14
C ILE A 231 10.58 -12.56 -10.61
N LEU A 232 9.61 -11.81 -10.08
CA LEU A 232 9.45 -11.61 -8.63
C LEU A 232 9.27 -12.93 -7.87
N VAL A 233 8.51 -13.87 -8.44
CA VAL A 233 8.19 -15.16 -7.80
C VAL A 233 9.29 -16.20 -7.95
N PHE A 234 9.88 -16.32 -9.14
CA PHE A 234 10.73 -17.47 -9.50
C PHE A 234 12.23 -17.16 -9.54
N VAL A 235 12.64 -15.88 -9.58
CA VAL A 235 14.05 -15.52 -9.69
C VAL A 235 14.61 -15.17 -8.30
N PRO A 236 15.78 -15.74 -7.92
CA PRO A 236 16.39 -15.46 -6.62
C PRO A 236 16.88 -14.01 -6.51
N ASN A 237 16.99 -13.54 -5.26
CA ASN A 237 17.52 -12.21 -4.93
C ASN A 237 18.92 -12.01 -5.55
N GLY A 238 19.22 -10.77 -5.94
CA GLY A 238 20.48 -10.40 -6.58
C GLY A 238 20.49 -10.53 -8.11
N VAL A 239 19.79 -11.50 -8.68
CA VAL A 239 19.54 -11.60 -10.14
C VAL A 239 18.18 -11.00 -10.50
N ARG A 240 17.22 -11.09 -9.58
CA ARG A 240 15.86 -10.60 -9.72
C ARG A 240 15.79 -9.10 -10.00
N GLU A 241 16.47 -8.31 -9.20
CA GLU A 241 16.42 -6.86 -9.26
C GLU A 241 16.94 -6.31 -10.60
N PRO A 242 18.13 -6.70 -11.11
CA PRO A 242 18.58 -6.28 -12.45
C PRO A 242 17.64 -6.71 -13.58
N LEU A 243 17.06 -7.91 -13.53
CA LEU A 243 16.12 -8.37 -14.54
C LEU A 243 14.83 -7.54 -14.53
N MET A 244 14.31 -7.22 -13.36
CA MET A 244 13.11 -6.36 -13.25
C MET A 244 13.37 -4.96 -13.81
N VAL A 245 14.51 -4.35 -13.48
CA VAL A 245 14.93 -3.06 -14.03
C VAL A 245 15.04 -3.12 -15.55
N MET A 246 15.59 -4.18 -16.10
CA MET A 246 15.71 -4.38 -17.54
C MET A 246 14.33 -4.44 -18.22
N VAL A 247 13.39 -5.22 -17.68
CA VAL A 247 12.00 -5.29 -18.20
C VAL A 247 11.34 -3.91 -18.15
N ALA A 248 11.49 -3.18 -17.05
CA ALA A 248 10.92 -1.83 -16.92
C ALA A 248 11.54 -0.83 -17.88
N ALA A 249 12.88 -0.91 -18.10
CA ALA A 249 13.59 -0.08 -19.07
C ALA A 249 13.10 -0.36 -20.50
N PHE A 250 13.00 -1.64 -20.90
CA PHE A 250 12.41 -2.00 -22.20
C PHE A 250 10.98 -1.48 -22.35
N SER A 251 10.15 -1.64 -21.32
CA SER A 251 8.79 -1.10 -21.30
C SER A 251 8.79 0.43 -21.53
N TYR A 252 9.64 1.15 -20.82
CA TYR A 252 9.72 2.59 -20.89
C TYR A 252 10.18 3.09 -22.28
N PHE A 253 11.25 2.52 -22.81
CA PHE A 253 11.84 2.97 -24.08
C PHE A 253 11.03 2.52 -25.32
N LEU A 254 10.33 1.39 -25.26
CA LEU A 254 9.53 0.88 -26.37
C LEU A 254 8.10 1.43 -26.38
N THR A 255 7.62 2.01 -25.29
CA THR A 255 6.28 2.60 -25.26
C THR A 255 6.31 4.01 -25.86
N PRO A 256 5.44 4.32 -26.84
CA PRO A 256 5.38 5.64 -27.45
C PRO A 256 5.07 6.73 -26.41
N GLN A 257 5.70 7.89 -26.54
CA GLN A 257 5.58 9.00 -25.58
C GLN A 257 4.14 9.47 -25.37
N HIS A 258 3.32 9.46 -26.43
CA HIS A 258 1.91 9.86 -26.33
C HIS A 258 1.09 9.01 -25.32
N VAL A 259 1.54 7.76 -25.02
CA VAL A 259 0.88 6.91 -23.99
C VAL A 259 1.16 7.46 -22.60
N PHE A 260 2.40 7.84 -22.32
CA PHE A 260 2.79 8.47 -21.06
C PHE A 260 2.12 9.85 -20.88
N GLU A 261 2.04 10.63 -21.95
CA GLU A 261 1.34 11.93 -21.94
C GLU A 261 -0.17 11.76 -21.67
N ALA A 262 -0.82 10.78 -22.31
CA ALA A 262 -2.24 10.47 -22.09
C ALA A 262 -2.52 9.99 -20.65
N ASN A 263 -1.52 9.34 -20.01
CA ASN A 263 -1.55 8.94 -18.61
C ASN A 263 -1.10 10.06 -17.66
N GLU A 264 -0.65 11.22 -18.16
CA GLU A 264 -0.02 12.26 -17.34
C GLU A 264 1.06 11.64 -16.43
N PHE A 265 1.88 10.75 -17.00
CA PHE A 265 2.91 10.03 -16.24
C PHE A 265 3.91 11.02 -15.66
N SER A 266 4.24 10.82 -14.39
CA SER A 266 5.21 11.62 -13.67
C SER A 266 6.03 10.75 -12.74
N TRP A 267 7.32 11.00 -12.64
CA TRP A 267 8.23 10.35 -11.71
C TRP A 267 8.03 10.78 -10.24
N ARG A 268 7.30 11.89 -10.01
CA ARG A 268 7.12 12.46 -8.67
C ARG A 268 6.63 11.46 -7.63
N PRO A 269 5.57 10.65 -7.88
CA PRO A 269 5.10 9.70 -6.89
C PRO A 269 6.15 8.65 -6.51
N LEU A 270 6.93 8.18 -7.48
CA LEU A 270 8.00 7.21 -7.21
C LEU A 270 9.15 7.84 -6.42
N ILE A 271 9.55 9.07 -6.76
CA ILE A 271 10.59 9.80 -6.03
C ILE A 271 10.14 10.07 -4.58
N GLU A 272 8.88 10.43 -4.39
CA GLU A 272 8.32 10.66 -3.05
C GLU A 272 8.35 9.37 -2.22
N VAL A 273 7.87 8.26 -2.78
CA VAL A 273 7.96 6.93 -2.15
C VAL A 273 9.40 6.59 -1.82
N ALA A 274 10.34 6.78 -2.74
CA ALA A 274 11.74 6.46 -2.49
C ALA A 274 12.32 7.22 -1.28
N TRP A 275 12.10 8.53 -1.19
CA TRP A 275 12.61 9.31 -0.06
C TRP A 275 11.93 8.98 1.26
N ILE A 276 10.62 8.81 1.27
CA ILE A 276 9.85 8.46 2.48
C ILE A 276 10.31 7.10 2.99
N PHE A 277 10.42 6.11 2.12
CA PHE A 277 10.84 4.77 2.52
C PHE A 277 12.33 4.70 2.89
N LEU A 278 13.20 5.54 2.31
CA LEU A 278 14.58 5.70 2.81
C LEU A 278 14.57 6.13 4.29
N GLY A 279 13.74 7.11 4.62
CA GLY A 279 13.54 7.53 6.00
C GLY A 279 13.01 6.41 6.88
N ILE A 280 11.96 5.70 6.44
CA ILE A 280 11.33 4.61 7.18
C ILE A 280 12.33 3.48 7.43
N PHE A 281 12.98 2.92 6.41
CA PHE A 281 13.94 1.83 6.58
C PHE A 281 15.13 2.21 7.46
N GLY A 282 15.63 3.44 7.33
CA GLY A 282 16.74 3.92 8.15
C GLY A 282 16.38 4.14 9.63
N THR A 283 15.16 4.60 9.91
CA THR A 283 14.74 4.91 11.30
C THR A 283 14.01 3.75 11.98
N MET A 284 13.55 2.74 11.23
CA MET A 284 12.79 1.61 11.76
C MET A 284 13.68 0.55 12.45
N ILE A 285 14.97 0.50 12.16
CA ILE A 285 15.92 -0.49 12.72
C ILE A 285 15.79 -0.58 14.26
N PRO A 286 15.95 0.53 15.04
CA PRO A 286 15.81 0.48 16.49
C PRO A 286 14.42 0.09 16.97
N VAL A 287 13.38 0.41 16.20
CA VAL A 287 12.01 0.06 16.57
C VAL A 287 11.78 -1.44 16.47
N LEU A 288 12.26 -2.07 15.41
CA LEU A 288 12.15 -3.52 15.25
C LEU A 288 12.94 -4.25 16.34
N ASP A 289 14.19 -3.83 16.60
CA ASP A 289 15.03 -4.41 17.67
C ASP A 289 14.39 -4.23 19.06
N TYR A 290 13.82 -3.04 19.34
CA TYR A 290 13.11 -2.78 20.60
C TYR A 290 11.86 -3.64 20.76
N VAL A 291 11.05 -3.73 19.71
CA VAL A 291 9.82 -4.53 19.71
C VAL A 291 10.15 -6.01 19.84
N GLU A 292 11.19 -6.50 19.18
CA GLU A 292 11.63 -7.90 19.27
C GLU A 292 11.97 -8.30 20.72
N ILE A 293 12.60 -7.38 21.48
CA ILE A 293 12.97 -7.63 22.88
C ILE A 293 11.77 -7.49 23.84
N HIS A 294 10.91 -6.49 23.63
CA HIS A 294 9.91 -6.08 24.64
C HIS A 294 8.47 -6.54 24.31
N ALA A 295 8.22 -7.08 23.12
CA ALA A 295 6.86 -7.49 22.71
C ALA A 295 6.16 -8.47 23.66
N PRO A 296 6.85 -9.42 24.33
CA PRO A 296 6.21 -10.27 25.33
C PRO A 296 5.51 -9.50 26.46
N GLY A 297 5.99 -8.28 26.77
CA GLY A 297 5.37 -7.38 27.77
C GLY A 297 4.18 -6.59 27.26
N PHE A 298 3.87 -6.58 25.96
CA PHE A 298 2.77 -5.78 25.38
C PHE A 298 1.38 -6.42 25.55
N HIS A 299 1.30 -7.62 26.11
CA HIS A 299 0.04 -8.35 26.33
C HIS A 299 -0.84 -8.51 25.09
N LEU A 300 -0.24 -8.58 23.90
CA LEU A 300 -0.92 -8.82 22.63
C LEU A 300 -1.22 -10.33 22.50
N ALA A 301 -2.20 -10.82 23.27
CA ALA A 301 -2.41 -12.27 23.41
C ALA A 301 -3.39 -12.86 22.39
N SER A 302 -4.18 -12.06 21.66
CA SER A 302 -5.20 -12.59 20.76
C SER A 302 -5.14 -12.00 19.35
N ASP A 303 -5.64 -12.76 18.37
CA ASP A 303 -5.72 -12.35 16.96
C ASP A 303 -6.56 -11.07 16.79
N ALA A 304 -7.61 -10.91 17.60
CA ALA A 304 -8.41 -9.69 17.63
C ALA A 304 -7.58 -8.47 18.05
N ARG A 305 -6.72 -8.59 19.06
CA ARG A 305 -5.85 -7.48 19.48
C ARG A 305 -4.82 -7.14 18.41
N PHE A 306 -4.27 -8.13 17.74
CA PHE A 306 -3.40 -7.92 16.56
C PHE A 306 -4.16 -7.25 15.42
N TYR A 307 -5.38 -7.69 15.10
CA TYR A 307 -6.19 -7.09 14.04
C TYR A 307 -6.50 -5.62 14.32
N TRP A 308 -7.07 -5.32 15.49
CA TRP A 308 -7.44 -3.94 15.83
C TRP A 308 -6.25 -3.05 16.10
N GLY A 309 -5.22 -3.55 16.79
CA GLY A 309 -3.99 -2.79 17.07
C GLY A 309 -3.26 -2.41 15.79
N THR A 310 -3.01 -3.39 14.91
CA THR A 310 -2.42 -3.14 13.59
C THR A 310 -3.28 -2.20 12.77
N GLY A 311 -4.59 -2.44 12.74
CA GLY A 311 -5.51 -1.68 11.91
C GLY A 311 -5.62 -0.21 12.32
N LEU A 312 -5.85 0.06 13.59
CA LEU A 312 -5.98 1.44 14.08
C LEU A 312 -4.69 2.23 13.87
N LEU A 313 -3.54 1.59 14.08
CA LEU A 313 -2.26 2.23 13.83
C LEU A 313 -2.03 2.47 12.33
N SER A 314 -2.31 1.50 11.47
CA SER A 314 -2.22 1.61 10.02
C SER A 314 -3.18 2.66 9.43
N GLY A 315 -4.31 2.90 10.06
CA GLY A 315 -5.25 3.96 9.64
C GLY A 315 -4.72 5.38 9.84
N VAL A 316 -3.71 5.55 10.71
CA VAL A 316 -3.12 6.85 11.05
C VAL A 316 -1.67 6.96 10.56
N LEU A 317 -0.96 5.84 10.53
CA LEU A 317 0.42 5.73 10.05
C LEU A 317 0.46 4.94 8.75
N ASP A 318 1.61 4.94 8.05
CA ASP A 318 1.77 4.15 6.82
C ASP A 318 1.63 2.64 7.09
N ASN A 319 1.03 1.93 6.16
CA ASN A 319 0.75 0.49 6.23
C ASN A 319 2.00 -0.37 6.44
N ALA A 320 3.09 -0.03 5.75
CA ALA A 320 4.28 -0.86 5.67
C ALA A 320 5.06 -0.95 7.00
N PRO A 321 5.41 0.17 7.66
CA PRO A 321 6.06 0.11 8.96
C PRO A 321 5.16 -0.50 10.03
N THR A 322 3.85 -0.23 9.97
CA THR A 322 2.88 -0.81 10.90
C THR A 322 2.86 -2.34 10.77
N TYR A 323 2.81 -2.85 9.54
CA TYR A 323 2.85 -4.29 9.26
C TYR A 323 4.10 -4.96 9.89
N LEU A 324 5.29 -4.41 9.60
CA LEU A 324 6.53 -4.99 10.12
C LEU A 324 6.61 -4.95 11.65
N THR A 325 6.20 -3.85 12.26
CA THR A 325 6.21 -3.70 13.73
C THR A 325 5.33 -4.77 14.40
N PHE A 326 4.11 -4.98 13.89
CA PHE A 326 3.22 -5.99 14.46
C PHE A 326 3.62 -7.42 14.10
N LEU A 327 4.20 -7.65 12.91
CA LEU A 327 4.76 -8.95 12.56
C LEU A 327 5.94 -9.29 13.47
N THR A 328 6.85 -8.35 13.73
CA THR A 328 7.95 -8.53 14.69
C THR A 328 7.42 -8.84 16.07
N ALA A 329 6.43 -8.07 16.55
CA ALA A 329 5.82 -8.32 17.85
C ALA A 329 5.19 -9.73 17.94
N ALA A 330 4.55 -10.19 16.87
CA ALA A 330 3.92 -11.52 16.85
C ALA A 330 4.96 -12.65 16.87
N LEU A 331 6.05 -12.52 16.11
CA LEU A 331 7.16 -13.47 16.08
C LEU A 331 7.86 -13.56 17.45
N SER A 332 8.09 -12.40 18.08
CA SER A 332 8.78 -12.32 19.38
C SER A 332 8.01 -13.02 20.51
N LEU A 333 6.67 -13.11 20.43
CA LEU A 333 5.88 -13.88 21.39
C LEU A 333 6.23 -15.37 21.38
N ASP A 334 6.67 -15.89 20.24
CA ASP A 334 7.05 -17.28 20.03
C ASP A 334 8.59 -17.46 20.01
N GLN A 335 9.35 -16.41 20.41
CA GLN A 335 10.82 -16.39 20.40
C GLN A 335 11.44 -16.62 19.01
N LEU A 336 10.75 -16.17 17.97
CA LEU A 336 11.17 -16.24 16.57
C LEU A 336 11.76 -14.90 16.12
N ASP A 337 12.78 -14.95 15.25
CA ASP A 337 13.48 -13.78 14.70
C ASP A 337 12.90 -13.39 13.33
N ILE A 338 12.45 -12.15 13.18
CA ILE A 338 11.93 -11.61 11.92
C ILE A 338 13.00 -11.56 10.82
N ASN A 339 14.27 -11.56 11.15
CA ASN A 339 15.36 -11.54 10.19
C ASN A 339 15.83 -12.94 9.81
N HIS A 340 15.25 -13.99 10.41
CA HIS A 340 15.53 -15.38 10.10
C HIS A 340 14.38 -15.95 9.23
N LEU A 341 14.58 -16.06 7.92
CA LEU A 341 13.54 -16.49 6.97
C LEU A 341 12.81 -17.79 7.36
N PRO A 342 13.50 -18.85 7.87
CA PRO A 342 12.83 -20.07 8.34
C PRO A 342 11.86 -19.83 9.49
N ASP A 343 12.20 -18.94 10.46
CA ASP A 343 11.33 -18.63 11.59
C ASP A 343 10.03 -17.96 11.13
N VAL A 344 10.14 -17.01 10.19
CA VAL A 344 8.97 -16.35 9.60
C VAL A 344 8.11 -17.34 8.81
N ALA A 345 8.73 -18.25 8.06
CA ALA A 345 7.99 -19.31 7.34
C ALA A 345 7.32 -20.28 8.32
N GLN A 346 7.99 -20.64 9.42
CA GLN A 346 7.42 -21.46 10.49
C GLN A 346 6.23 -20.74 11.14
N PHE A 347 6.36 -19.46 11.46
CA PHE A 347 5.27 -18.65 12.00
C PHE A 347 4.07 -18.60 11.05
N ALA A 348 4.30 -18.41 9.75
CA ALA A 348 3.24 -18.40 8.74
C ALA A 348 2.49 -19.75 8.66
N ALA A 349 3.17 -20.86 8.90
CA ALA A 349 2.57 -22.19 8.93
C ALA A 349 1.82 -22.48 10.24
N GLY A 350 2.35 -22.05 11.40
CA GLY A 350 1.81 -22.35 12.73
C GLY A 350 0.76 -21.37 13.23
N HIS A 351 0.90 -20.08 12.89
CA HIS A 351 0.08 -18.97 13.40
C HIS A 351 -0.65 -18.22 12.28
N GLY A 352 -1.21 -18.96 11.32
CA GLY A 352 -1.86 -18.39 10.12
C GLY A 352 -2.96 -17.37 10.42
N SER A 353 -3.80 -17.57 11.45
CA SER A 353 -4.85 -16.63 11.82
C SER A 353 -4.27 -15.28 12.27
N ARG A 354 -3.21 -15.30 13.10
CA ARG A 354 -2.53 -14.08 13.56
C ARG A 354 -1.84 -13.34 12.43
N LEU A 355 -1.16 -14.06 11.55
CA LEU A 355 -0.53 -13.45 10.38
C LEU A 355 -1.59 -12.86 9.42
N ALA A 356 -2.74 -13.53 9.25
CA ALA A 356 -3.85 -13.00 8.46
C ALA A 356 -4.44 -11.72 9.11
N ALA A 357 -4.60 -11.71 10.44
CA ALA A 357 -5.06 -10.53 11.16
C ALA A 357 -4.16 -9.32 10.93
N ILE A 358 -2.85 -9.49 11.06
CA ILE A 358 -1.85 -8.44 10.82
C ILE A 358 -1.86 -7.99 9.36
N SER A 359 -1.80 -8.94 8.42
CA SER A 359 -1.71 -8.68 6.98
C SER A 359 -2.93 -7.90 6.45
N LEU A 360 -4.11 -8.35 6.84
CA LEU A 360 -5.37 -7.72 6.44
C LEU A 360 -5.55 -6.37 7.13
N ALA A 361 -5.31 -6.30 8.43
CA ALA A 361 -5.46 -5.03 9.15
C ALA A 361 -4.51 -3.96 8.61
N ALA A 362 -3.24 -4.28 8.37
CA ALA A 362 -2.29 -3.34 7.80
C ALA A 362 -2.73 -2.80 6.43
N THR A 363 -3.34 -3.64 5.60
CA THR A 363 -3.76 -3.21 4.25
C THR A 363 -5.14 -2.54 4.25
N LEU A 364 -6.13 -3.14 4.91
CA LEU A 364 -7.53 -2.68 4.82
C LEU A 364 -7.76 -1.36 5.54
N PHE A 365 -7.16 -1.18 6.73
CA PHE A 365 -7.34 0.04 7.52
C PHE A 365 -6.61 1.25 6.97
N GLY A 366 -5.65 1.06 6.07
CA GLY A 366 -4.99 2.17 5.36
C GLY A 366 -5.95 3.12 4.63
N GLY A 367 -7.16 2.64 4.31
CA GLY A 367 -8.23 3.46 3.76
C GLY A 367 -8.94 4.38 4.76
N LEU A 368 -8.67 4.30 6.07
CA LEU A 368 -9.35 5.13 7.08
C LEU A 368 -9.04 6.61 6.93
N THR A 369 -7.82 6.93 6.56
CA THR A 369 -7.40 8.33 6.35
C THR A 369 -6.64 8.48 5.03
N TYR A 370 -6.44 9.73 4.61
CA TYR A 370 -5.59 9.97 3.44
C TYR A 370 -4.12 9.65 3.68
N ILE A 371 -3.69 9.54 4.93
CA ILE A 371 -2.29 9.34 5.33
C ILE A 371 -1.97 7.86 5.45
N GLY A 372 -2.95 7.03 5.83
CA GLY A 372 -2.75 5.61 6.13
C GLY A 372 -2.16 4.80 4.98
N ASN A 373 -2.22 5.30 3.74
CA ASN A 373 -1.55 4.67 2.59
C ASN A 373 -1.21 5.70 1.51
N SER A 374 -0.02 5.65 0.94
CA SER A 374 0.47 6.58 -0.09
C SER A 374 -0.47 6.78 -1.29
N PRO A 375 -1.15 5.75 -1.86
CA PRO A 375 -2.10 5.94 -2.95
C PRO A 375 -3.26 6.88 -2.64
N ASN A 376 -3.66 7.03 -1.39
CA ASN A 376 -4.84 7.82 -1.01
C ASN A 376 -4.70 9.30 -1.37
N LEU A 377 -3.54 9.89 -1.07
CA LEU A 377 -3.24 11.27 -1.43
C LEU A 377 -3.10 11.45 -2.95
N LEU A 378 -2.52 10.47 -3.65
CA LEU A 378 -2.41 10.48 -5.11
C LEU A 378 -3.80 10.44 -5.77
N ILE A 379 -4.68 9.55 -5.31
CA ILE A 379 -6.07 9.44 -5.81
C ILE A 379 -6.79 10.78 -5.61
N ARG A 380 -6.67 11.37 -4.42
CA ARG A 380 -7.23 12.68 -4.13
C ARG A 380 -6.70 13.77 -5.07
N ALA A 381 -5.39 13.87 -5.24
CA ALA A 381 -4.76 14.87 -6.10
C ALA A 381 -5.20 14.73 -7.57
N ILE A 382 -5.30 13.50 -8.09
CA ILE A 382 -5.81 13.24 -9.45
C ILE A 382 -7.29 13.64 -9.56
N ALA A 383 -8.12 13.35 -8.57
CA ALA A 383 -9.53 13.74 -8.59
C ALA A 383 -9.69 15.26 -8.60
N GLU A 384 -8.95 15.97 -7.75
CA GLU A 384 -8.94 17.43 -7.70
C GLU A 384 -8.45 18.06 -9.02
N SER A 385 -7.41 17.50 -9.66
CA SER A 385 -6.92 17.96 -10.97
C SER A 385 -7.95 17.79 -12.10
N ARG A 386 -8.90 16.87 -11.92
CA ARG A 386 -10.03 16.63 -12.84
C ARG A 386 -11.31 17.37 -12.45
N HIS A 387 -11.23 18.32 -11.52
CA HIS A 387 -12.37 19.08 -10.99
C HIS A 387 -13.47 18.21 -10.36
N VAL A 388 -13.11 17.00 -9.88
CA VAL A 388 -14.00 16.15 -9.10
C VAL A 388 -13.80 16.47 -7.63
N PRO A 389 -14.89 16.84 -6.90
CA PRO A 389 -14.77 17.18 -5.49
C PRO A 389 -14.22 15.99 -4.69
N ALA A 390 -13.04 16.14 -4.09
CA ALA A 390 -12.54 15.22 -3.09
C ALA A 390 -12.85 15.78 -1.69
N PRO A 391 -13.33 14.95 -0.74
CA PRO A 391 -13.62 15.45 0.61
C PRO A 391 -12.35 15.91 1.31
N GLY A 392 -12.44 16.97 2.12
CA GLY A 392 -11.35 17.34 3.02
C GLY A 392 -11.06 16.23 4.02
N PHE A 393 -9.89 16.26 4.66
CA PHE A 393 -9.41 15.17 5.52
C PHE A 393 -10.44 14.73 6.58
N LEU A 394 -10.92 15.67 7.39
CA LEU A 394 -11.90 15.37 8.44
C LEU A 394 -13.26 14.95 7.86
N ALA A 395 -13.68 15.56 6.75
CA ALA A 395 -14.91 15.19 6.07
C ALA A 395 -14.83 13.78 5.45
N TYR A 396 -13.67 13.38 4.94
CA TYR A 396 -13.44 12.02 4.46
C TYR A 396 -13.60 11.00 5.60
N PHE A 397 -12.93 11.25 6.72
CA PHE A 397 -13.01 10.36 7.87
C PHE A 397 -14.44 10.27 8.43
N ILE A 398 -15.09 11.41 8.74
CA ILE A 398 -16.41 11.44 9.40
C ILE A 398 -17.53 10.97 8.47
N LYS A 399 -17.52 11.33 7.18
CA LYS A 399 -18.66 11.07 6.27
C LYS A 399 -18.53 9.75 5.52
N TYR A 400 -17.31 9.19 5.37
CA TYR A 400 -17.08 7.98 4.57
C TYR A 400 -16.38 6.88 5.37
N ALA A 401 -15.21 7.13 5.95
CA ALA A 401 -14.45 6.08 6.61
C ALA A 401 -15.17 5.58 7.88
N LEU A 402 -15.58 6.47 8.76
CA LEU A 402 -16.24 6.12 10.01
C LEU A 402 -17.59 5.40 9.81
N PRO A 403 -18.53 5.88 8.97
CA PRO A 403 -19.83 5.23 8.83
C PRO A 403 -19.85 4.05 7.84
N ILE A 404 -18.87 3.92 6.95
CA ILE A 404 -18.88 2.90 5.89
C ILE A 404 -17.73 1.90 6.10
N LEU A 405 -16.47 2.38 6.13
CA LEU A 405 -15.33 1.48 6.17
C LEU A 405 -15.17 0.80 7.54
N ILE A 406 -15.29 1.54 8.65
CA ILE A 406 -15.15 0.96 9.99
C ILE A 406 -16.18 -0.15 10.25
N PRO A 407 -17.49 -0.02 9.95
CA PRO A 407 -18.42 -1.12 10.09
C PRO A 407 -18.07 -2.35 9.26
N VAL A 408 -17.55 -2.18 8.03
CA VAL A 408 -17.10 -3.30 7.20
C VAL A 408 -15.88 -3.97 7.80
N LEU A 409 -14.92 -3.20 8.31
CA LEU A 409 -13.74 -3.74 8.99
C LEU A 409 -14.12 -4.44 10.30
N ALA A 410 -15.09 -3.89 11.04
CA ALA A 410 -15.64 -4.52 12.23
C ALA A 410 -16.34 -5.86 11.90
N LEU A 411 -17.09 -5.91 10.80
CA LEU A 411 -17.69 -7.15 10.31
C LEU A 411 -16.63 -8.23 10.06
N VAL A 412 -15.54 -7.88 9.37
CA VAL A 412 -14.41 -8.80 9.12
C VAL A 412 -13.78 -9.25 10.44
N GLY A 413 -13.49 -8.32 11.36
CA GLY A 413 -12.95 -8.63 12.68
C GLY A 413 -13.83 -9.58 13.47
N LEU A 414 -15.14 -9.34 13.48
CA LEU A 414 -16.14 -10.15 14.18
C LEU A 414 -16.34 -11.54 13.58
N ILE A 415 -16.21 -11.69 12.26
CA ILE A 415 -16.39 -13.00 11.62
C ILE A 415 -15.14 -13.85 11.75
N PHE A 416 -13.95 -13.28 11.52
CA PHE A 416 -12.74 -14.06 11.30
C PHE A 416 -11.72 -13.99 12.45
N PHE A 417 -11.79 -13.00 13.36
CA PHE A 417 -10.79 -12.75 14.40
C PHE A 417 -11.41 -12.59 15.79
N ARG A 418 -12.25 -13.55 16.19
CA ARG A 418 -12.97 -13.57 17.49
C ARG A 418 -12.15 -14.12 18.64
N GLY A 419 -10.86 -14.19 18.57
CA GLY A 419 -10.02 -14.82 19.59
C GLY A 419 -9.36 -13.84 20.56
#